data_ffcc64ce7140d16ce583ada18588b66e
#
_entry.id   ffcc64ce7140d16ce583ada18588b66e
#
_cell.length_a   1.000
_cell.length_b   1.000
_cell.length_c   1.000
_cell.angle_alpha   90.00
_cell.angle_beta   90.00
_cell.angle_gamma   90.00
#
_symmetry.space_group_name_H-M   'P 1'
#
loop_
_entity.id
_entity.type
_entity.pdbx_description
1 polymer ?
#
loop_
_entity_poly.entity_id
_entity_poly.type
_entity_poly.pdbx_seq_one_letter_code
_entity_poly.pdbx_strand_id
1 'polypeptide(L)'
;MRHLKKGRKLGRNPSHQRALLKNLIIAILKTETDDTEGAENAAKNPGRIITTLPKAKEVRPLLEKCVTIAKKAQFHLREAKEFEVTAERGTEEWRNWRNSEQWQKWNHAIAPALAARRRLLKLIGNK
;
A
#
# COMPACT_ATOMS: atom_id res chain seq x y z
N MET A 1 3.77 -32.07 -17.79
CA MET A 1 2.65 -31.19 -17.35
C MET A 1 3.12 -30.08 -16.43
N ARG A 2 2.55 -28.89 -16.55
CA ARG A 2 2.91 -27.74 -15.67
C ARG A 2 1.94 -27.64 -14.49
N HIS A 3 2.09 -28.49 -13.50
CA HIS A 3 1.27 -28.42 -12.31
C HIS A 3 1.62 -27.16 -11.48
N LEU A 4 0.65 -26.25 -11.28
CA LEU A 4 0.73 -25.05 -10.44
C LEU A 4 1.88 -24.07 -10.77
N LYS A 5 2.61 -24.24 -11.85
CA LYS A 5 3.62 -23.28 -12.30
C LYS A 5 2.94 -22.07 -12.93
N LYS A 6 2.82 -21.01 -12.17
CA LYS A 6 2.27 -19.71 -12.60
C LYS A 6 3.40 -18.70 -12.80
N GLY A 7 3.13 -17.68 -13.61
CA GLY A 7 4.05 -16.58 -13.81
C GLY A 7 4.92 -16.70 -15.05
N ARG A 8 5.33 -15.54 -15.55
CA ARG A 8 6.20 -15.38 -16.72
C ARG A 8 7.62 -15.08 -16.25
N LYS A 9 8.62 -15.66 -16.91
CA LYS A 9 10.05 -15.40 -16.61
C LYS A 9 10.48 -14.00 -17.02
N LEU A 10 9.88 -13.41 -18.05
CA LEU A 10 10.17 -12.09 -18.61
C LEU A 10 11.65 -11.90 -18.99
N GLY A 11 12.37 -12.98 -19.31
CA GLY A 11 13.79 -12.95 -19.65
C GLY A 11 14.71 -12.48 -18.51
N ARG A 12 14.31 -12.65 -17.25
CA ARG A 12 15.02 -12.15 -16.07
C ARG A 12 15.19 -13.22 -15.01
N ASN A 13 16.21 -13.03 -14.16
CA ASN A 13 16.35 -13.85 -12.95
C ASN A 13 15.21 -13.52 -11.94
N PRO A 14 14.93 -14.40 -10.97
CA PRO A 14 13.79 -14.22 -10.05
C PRO A 14 13.86 -12.92 -9.22
N SER A 15 15.03 -12.46 -8.84
CA SER A 15 15.20 -11.22 -8.07
C SER A 15 14.88 -9.99 -8.91
N HIS A 16 15.40 -9.93 -10.13
CA HIS A 16 15.12 -8.86 -11.08
C HIS A 16 13.65 -8.84 -11.51
N GLN A 17 13.02 -9.99 -11.70
CA GLN A 17 11.60 -10.11 -12.03
C GLN A 17 10.74 -9.53 -10.90
N ARG A 18 11.02 -9.88 -9.65
CA ARG A 18 10.30 -9.32 -8.49
C ARG A 18 10.48 -7.81 -8.38
N ALA A 19 11.69 -7.30 -8.58
CA ALA A 19 11.96 -5.87 -8.58
C ALA A 19 11.21 -5.14 -9.71
N LEU A 20 11.17 -5.71 -10.92
CA LEU A 20 10.43 -5.16 -12.05
C LEU A 20 8.93 -5.00 -11.72
N LEU A 21 8.29 -6.05 -11.18
CA LEU A 21 6.87 -6.01 -10.86
C LEU A 21 6.57 -4.99 -9.75
N LYS A 22 7.41 -4.91 -8.71
CA LYS A 22 7.31 -3.89 -7.67
C LYS A 22 7.43 -2.48 -8.24
N ASN A 23 8.42 -2.24 -9.09
CA ASN A 23 8.64 -0.92 -9.70
C ASN A 23 7.45 -0.49 -10.59
N LEU A 24 6.83 -1.42 -11.31
CA LEU A 24 5.64 -1.13 -12.11
C LEU A 24 4.43 -0.75 -11.22
N ILE A 25 4.26 -1.40 -10.07
CA ILE A 25 3.22 -1.02 -9.11
C ILE A 25 3.49 0.36 -8.52
N ILE A 26 4.72 0.61 -8.09
CA ILE A 26 5.12 1.92 -7.55
C ILE A 26 4.92 3.01 -8.61
N ALA A 27 5.28 2.75 -9.85
CA ALA A 27 5.11 3.70 -10.94
C ALA A 27 3.63 4.07 -11.14
N ILE A 28 2.71 3.09 -11.15
CA ILE A 28 1.27 3.34 -11.25
C ILE A 28 0.76 4.17 -10.06
N LEU A 29 1.12 3.78 -8.83
CA LEU A 29 0.66 4.48 -7.62
C LEU A 29 1.19 5.92 -7.55
N LYS A 30 2.42 6.15 -7.97
CA LYS A 30 3.01 7.50 -8.01
C LYS A 30 2.34 8.43 -9.04
N THR A 31 1.68 7.89 -10.05
CA THR A 31 0.92 8.74 -11.00
C THR A 31 -0.32 9.37 -10.40
N GLU A 32 -0.76 8.89 -9.23
CA GLU A 32 -1.95 9.37 -8.53
C GLU A 32 -1.61 10.25 -7.32
N THR A 33 -0.32 10.44 -7.01
CA THR A 33 0.11 11.31 -5.92
C THR A 33 0.46 12.70 -6.46
N ASP A 34 0.01 13.73 -5.77
CA ASP A 34 0.24 15.14 -6.13
C ASP A 34 1.73 15.54 -6.01
N ASP A 35 2.56 14.68 -5.40
CA ASP A 35 4.01 14.93 -5.22
C ASP A 35 4.78 15.10 -6.54
N THR A 36 4.15 14.80 -7.68
CA THR A 36 4.76 14.93 -9.02
C THR A 36 4.24 16.11 -9.82
N GLU A 37 3.33 16.91 -9.28
CA GLU A 37 2.84 18.13 -9.96
C GLU A 37 4.00 19.11 -10.20
N GLY A 38 4.22 19.44 -11.46
CA GLY A 38 5.29 20.37 -11.89
C GLY A 38 6.67 19.73 -12.14
N ALA A 39 6.86 18.43 -11.92
CA ALA A 39 8.09 17.76 -12.32
C ALA A 39 8.13 17.51 -13.85
N GLU A 40 9.31 17.68 -14.48
CA GLU A 40 9.49 17.42 -15.93
C GLU A 40 9.04 16.02 -16.36
N ASN A 41 9.09 15.04 -15.45
CA ASN A 41 8.68 13.65 -15.67
C ASN A 41 7.32 13.32 -15.07
N ALA A 42 6.49 14.31 -14.77
CA ALA A 42 5.15 14.09 -14.24
C ALA A 42 4.30 13.25 -15.23
N ALA A 43 3.50 12.36 -14.69
CA ALA A 43 2.60 11.54 -15.50
C ALA A 43 1.52 12.42 -16.14
N LYS A 44 1.39 12.39 -17.46
CA LYS A 44 0.35 13.15 -18.17
C LYS A 44 -1.08 12.72 -17.80
N ASN A 45 -1.26 11.46 -17.45
CA ASN A 45 -2.54 10.88 -17.08
C ASN A 45 -2.39 10.09 -15.79
N PRO A 46 -3.11 10.44 -14.70
CA PRO A 46 -3.08 9.70 -13.44
C PRO A 46 -3.60 8.26 -13.64
N GLY A 47 -3.10 7.34 -12.83
CA GLY A 47 -3.49 5.92 -12.86
C GLY A 47 -3.02 5.16 -14.10
N ARG A 48 -2.14 5.72 -14.94
CA ARG A 48 -1.74 5.11 -16.22
C ARG A 48 -0.23 5.08 -16.39
N ILE A 49 0.27 3.91 -16.78
CA ILE A 49 1.66 3.72 -17.23
C ILE A 49 1.68 3.01 -18.59
N ILE A 50 2.75 3.22 -19.37
CA ILE A 50 2.98 2.55 -20.63
C ILE A 50 4.00 1.44 -20.42
N THR A 51 3.63 0.20 -20.77
CA THR A 51 4.52 -0.96 -20.67
C THR A 51 4.13 -2.02 -21.71
N THR A 52 4.94 -3.08 -21.83
CA THR A 52 4.63 -4.18 -22.75
C THR A 52 3.48 -5.05 -22.22
N LEU A 53 2.67 -5.59 -23.10
CA LEU A 53 1.51 -6.44 -22.76
C LEU A 53 1.86 -7.61 -21.81
N PRO A 54 2.96 -8.37 -21.99
CA PRO A 54 3.32 -9.44 -21.05
C PRO A 54 3.58 -8.94 -19.63
N LYS A 55 4.24 -7.76 -19.47
CA LYS A 55 4.50 -7.15 -18.17
C LYS A 55 3.20 -6.65 -17.53
N ALA A 56 2.32 -6.01 -18.31
CA ALA A 56 1.03 -5.55 -17.84
C ALA A 56 0.16 -6.70 -17.30
N LYS A 57 0.09 -7.82 -18.04
CA LYS A 57 -0.64 -9.01 -17.61
C LYS A 57 -0.08 -9.65 -16.35
N GLU A 58 1.24 -9.59 -16.14
CA GLU A 58 1.89 -10.19 -14.98
C GLU A 58 1.79 -9.33 -13.72
N VAL A 59 1.82 -8.00 -13.87
CA VAL A 59 1.72 -7.08 -12.72
C VAL A 59 0.30 -6.95 -12.16
N ARG A 60 -0.71 -7.11 -13.00
CA ARG A 60 -2.13 -6.93 -12.65
C ARG A 60 -2.58 -7.70 -11.41
N PRO A 61 -2.34 -9.03 -11.28
CA PRO A 61 -2.77 -9.77 -10.09
C PRO A 61 -2.13 -9.27 -8.80
N LEU A 62 -0.88 -8.79 -8.86
CA LEU A 62 -0.17 -8.27 -7.71
C LEU A 62 -0.73 -6.89 -7.30
N LEU A 63 -1.01 -6.02 -8.26
CA LEU A 63 -1.65 -4.72 -8.04
C LEU A 63 -3.05 -4.89 -7.41
N GLU A 64 -3.88 -5.76 -7.97
CA GLU A 64 -5.23 -6.04 -7.46
C GLU A 64 -5.19 -6.60 -6.01
N LYS A 65 -4.18 -7.42 -5.70
CA LYS A 65 -3.95 -7.88 -4.33
C LYS A 65 -3.63 -6.74 -3.38
N CYS A 66 -2.79 -5.78 -3.80
CA CYS A 66 -2.47 -4.60 -3.00
C CYS A 66 -3.72 -3.75 -2.75
N VAL A 67 -4.52 -3.50 -3.78
CA VAL A 67 -5.80 -2.77 -3.67
C VAL A 67 -6.76 -3.46 -2.71
N THR A 68 -6.88 -4.78 -2.78
CA THR A 68 -7.77 -5.56 -1.90
C THR A 68 -7.34 -5.43 -0.43
N ILE A 69 -6.03 -5.50 -0.15
CA ILE A 69 -5.50 -5.32 1.20
C ILE A 69 -5.77 -3.90 1.71
N ALA A 70 -5.55 -2.88 0.88
CA ALA A 70 -5.79 -1.48 1.22
C ALA A 70 -7.27 -1.19 1.49
N LYS A 71 -8.17 -1.69 0.66
CA LYS A 71 -9.63 -1.54 0.86
C LYS A 71 -10.11 -2.12 2.18
N LYS A 72 -9.65 -3.31 2.54
CA LYS A 72 -9.98 -3.92 3.85
C LYS A 72 -9.43 -3.10 5.02
N ALA A 73 -8.22 -2.55 4.87
CA ALA A 73 -7.62 -1.71 5.90
C ALA A 73 -8.40 -0.41 6.15
N GLN A 74 -9.01 0.18 5.11
CA GLN A 74 -9.82 1.39 5.23
C GLN A 74 -11.01 1.24 6.18
N PHE A 75 -11.64 0.06 6.21
CA PHE A 75 -12.73 -0.21 7.15
C PHE A 75 -12.24 -0.05 8.60
N HIS A 76 -11.14 -0.71 8.95
CA HIS A 76 -10.56 -0.64 10.30
C HIS A 76 -10.03 0.76 10.66
N LEU A 77 -9.54 1.51 9.69
CA LEU A 77 -9.15 2.92 9.90
C LEU A 77 -10.36 3.80 10.23
N ARG A 78 -11.52 3.54 9.62
CA ARG A 78 -12.76 4.28 9.94
C ARG A 78 -13.27 3.94 11.33
N GLU A 79 -13.26 2.68 11.71
CA GLU A 79 -13.62 2.25 13.08
C GLU A 79 -12.69 2.89 14.13
N ALA A 80 -11.38 2.90 13.87
CA ALA A 80 -10.41 3.49 14.78
C ALA A 80 -10.60 4.99 14.98
N LYS A 81 -11.07 5.72 13.96
CA LYS A 81 -11.33 7.17 14.05
C LYS A 81 -12.35 7.56 15.13
N GLU A 82 -13.28 6.67 15.44
CA GLU A 82 -14.30 6.93 16.49
C GLU A 82 -13.66 7.06 17.89
N PHE A 83 -12.50 6.47 18.09
CA PHE A 83 -11.78 6.45 19.37
C PHE A 83 -10.53 7.35 19.36
N GLU A 84 -10.25 8.02 18.24
CA GLU A 84 -9.07 8.86 18.07
C GLU A 84 -9.24 10.21 18.77
N VAL A 85 -8.19 10.70 19.42
CA VAL A 85 -8.15 12.05 19.99
C VAL A 85 -7.46 13.00 18.99
N THR A 86 -7.97 14.21 18.90
CA THR A 86 -7.41 15.28 18.05
C THR A 86 -6.26 16.04 18.69
N ALA A 87 -5.94 15.75 19.98
CA ALA A 87 -4.89 16.42 20.72
C ALA A 87 -3.50 16.08 20.16
N GLU A 88 -2.61 17.07 20.13
CA GLU A 88 -1.23 16.88 19.69
C GLU A 88 -0.46 15.93 20.61
N ARG A 89 0.42 15.15 20.00
CA ARG A 89 1.25 14.19 20.72
C ARG A 89 2.16 14.88 21.73
N GLY A 90 2.06 14.47 23.01
CA GLY A 90 2.87 15.01 24.10
C GLY A 90 2.12 16.03 24.97
N THR A 91 0.92 16.48 24.60
CA THR A 91 0.05 17.29 25.44
C THR A 91 -0.52 16.48 26.61
N GLU A 92 -1.03 17.15 27.62
CA GLU A 92 -1.64 16.51 28.78
C GLU A 92 -2.91 15.73 28.38
N GLU A 93 -3.72 16.30 27.50
CA GLU A 93 -4.93 15.62 26.93
C GLU A 93 -4.56 14.32 26.22
N TRP A 94 -3.49 14.34 25.41
CA TRP A 94 -3.02 13.14 24.72
C TRP A 94 -2.50 12.07 25.69
N ARG A 95 -1.81 12.47 26.78
CA ARG A 95 -1.33 11.54 27.83
C ARG A 95 -2.50 10.90 28.57
N ASN A 96 -3.51 11.69 28.93
CA ASN A 96 -4.72 11.22 29.58
C ASN A 96 -5.48 10.24 28.70
N TRP A 97 -5.66 10.55 27.42
CA TRP A 97 -6.27 9.64 26.45
C TRP A 97 -5.49 8.34 26.32
N ARG A 98 -4.15 8.40 26.23
CA ARG A 98 -3.29 7.22 26.11
C ARG A 98 -3.41 6.25 27.30
N ASN A 99 -3.72 6.75 28.46
CA ASN A 99 -3.91 5.97 29.68
C ASN A 99 -5.38 5.52 29.88
N SER A 100 -6.28 5.90 28.98
CA SER A 100 -7.71 5.61 29.07
C SER A 100 -8.09 4.30 28.38
N GLU A 101 -9.30 3.80 28.67
CA GLU A 101 -9.90 2.67 27.95
C GLU A 101 -10.16 2.98 26.46
N GLN A 102 -10.38 4.26 26.11
CA GLN A 102 -10.55 4.67 24.71
C GLN A 102 -9.32 4.37 23.88
N TRP A 103 -8.12 4.59 24.43
CA TRP A 103 -6.88 4.23 23.75
C TRP A 103 -6.76 2.72 23.52
N GLN A 104 -7.21 1.90 24.47
CA GLN A 104 -7.19 0.44 24.29
C GLN A 104 -8.13 0.03 23.16
N LYS A 105 -9.33 0.61 23.08
CA LYS A 105 -10.29 0.38 22.00
C LYS A 105 -9.72 0.85 20.66
N TRP A 106 -9.13 2.04 20.61
CA TRP A 106 -8.44 2.55 19.42
C TRP A 106 -7.32 1.63 18.96
N ASN A 107 -6.45 1.21 19.89
CA ASN A 107 -5.33 0.33 19.58
C ASN A 107 -5.79 -1.03 19.03
N HIS A 108 -6.86 -1.59 19.58
CA HIS A 108 -7.47 -2.81 19.07
C HIS A 108 -8.08 -2.64 17.68
N ALA A 109 -8.80 -1.56 17.46
CA ALA A 109 -9.42 -1.26 16.17
C ALA A 109 -8.41 -0.98 15.05
N ILE A 110 -7.30 -0.26 15.35
CA ILE A 110 -6.28 0.09 14.36
C ILE A 110 -5.30 -1.05 14.04
N ALA A 111 -5.15 -2.03 14.92
CA ALA A 111 -4.17 -3.11 14.76
C ALA A 111 -4.27 -3.86 13.41
N PRO A 112 -5.46 -4.23 12.90
CA PRO A 112 -5.57 -4.87 11.58
C PRO A 112 -5.12 -3.97 10.43
N ALA A 113 -5.37 -2.65 10.51
CA ALA A 113 -4.93 -1.69 9.50
C ALA A 113 -3.41 -1.53 9.50
N LEU A 114 -2.77 -1.50 10.66
CA LEU A 114 -1.30 -1.51 10.77
C LEU A 114 -0.68 -2.80 10.22
N ALA A 115 -1.29 -3.94 10.50
CA ALA A 115 -0.87 -5.22 9.93
C ALA A 115 -0.98 -5.22 8.40
N ALA A 116 -2.07 -4.69 7.85
CA ALA A 116 -2.27 -4.53 6.41
C ALA A 116 -1.21 -3.60 5.79
N ARG A 117 -0.91 -2.46 6.42
CA ARG A 117 0.16 -1.55 5.99
C ARG A 117 1.52 -2.25 5.94
N ARG A 118 1.89 -2.98 6.99
CA ARG A 118 3.15 -3.76 7.01
C ARG A 118 3.19 -4.80 5.89
N ARG A 119 2.08 -5.46 5.62
CA ARG A 119 1.95 -6.43 4.53
C ARG A 119 2.12 -5.79 3.16
N LEU A 120 1.53 -4.60 2.94
CA LEU A 120 1.71 -3.83 1.70
C LEU A 120 3.16 -3.40 1.51
N LEU A 121 3.81 -2.87 2.55
CA LEU A 121 5.23 -2.49 2.49
C LEU A 121 6.13 -3.69 2.14
N LYS A 122 5.83 -4.89 2.66
CA LYS A 122 6.56 -6.12 2.30
C LYS A 122 6.36 -6.50 0.83
N LEU A 123 5.15 -6.31 0.28
CA LEU A 123 4.84 -6.63 -1.12
C LEU A 123 5.43 -5.62 -2.10
N ILE A 124 5.33 -4.32 -1.80
CA ILE A 124 5.78 -3.22 -2.67
C ILE A 124 7.27 -2.93 -2.44
N GLY A 125 7.77 -3.13 -1.23
CA GLY A 125 9.18 -2.94 -0.89
C GLY A 125 9.60 -1.49 -0.88
N ASN A 126 8.78 -0.61 -0.30
CA ASN A 126 9.16 0.78 -0.10
C ASN A 126 10.19 0.87 1.04
N LYS A 127 11.28 1.58 0.77
CA LYS A 127 12.24 2.02 1.79
C LYS A 127 11.86 3.42 2.25
#